data_9b7aeb90b6be3f79d6f39fd350571d09
#
_entry.id   9b7aeb90b6be3f79d6f39fd350571d09
#
_cell.length_a   1.000
_cell.length_b   1.000
_cell.length_c   1.000
_cell.angle_alpha   90.00
_cell.angle_beta   90.00
_cell.angle_gamma   90.00
#
_symmetry.space_group_name_H-M   'P 1'
#
loop_
_entity.id
_entity.type
_entity.pdbx_description
1 polymer ?
#
loop_
_entity_poly.entity_id
_entity_poly.type
_entity_poly.pdbx_seq_one_letter_code
_entity_poly.pdbx_strand_id
1 'polypeptide(L)'
;MTPLERALRERISAEGPITVEAFMEACNAYYYATRDPFGVAGDFTTAPEISQMFGELVGACLADCWSRAGSPADAVYAELGPGRGTLASDALRVLRSSGLGGSVHLVETSPILRVRQKTAVPDGVWH
;
A
#
# COMPACT_ATOMS: atom_id res chain seq x y z
N MET A 1 -14.36 9.91 -24.07
CA MET A 1 -13.41 8.80 -24.21
C MET A 1 -12.16 9.12 -23.38
N THR A 2 -11.84 8.30 -22.40
CA THR A 2 -10.67 8.48 -21.54
C THR A 2 -9.36 8.09 -22.28
N PRO A 3 -8.18 8.58 -21.82
CA PRO A 3 -6.91 8.12 -22.38
C PRO A 3 -6.73 6.60 -22.33
N LEU A 4 -7.15 5.97 -21.23
CA LEU A 4 -7.11 4.51 -21.06
C LEU A 4 -8.01 3.80 -22.09
N GLU A 5 -9.25 4.26 -22.25
CA GLU A 5 -10.17 3.65 -23.23
C GLU A 5 -9.59 3.70 -24.65
N ARG A 6 -8.97 4.81 -25.02
CA ARG A 6 -8.31 4.95 -26.35
C ARG A 6 -7.19 3.93 -26.50
N ALA A 7 -6.27 3.87 -25.53
CA ALA A 7 -5.14 2.94 -25.56
C ALA A 7 -5.58 1.48 -25.64
N LEU A 8 -6.62 1.08 -24.87
CA LEU A 8 -7.16 -0.26 -24.90
C LEU A 8 -7.81 -0.60 -26.24
N ARG A 9 -8.56 0.34 -26.82
CA ARG A 9 -9.18 0.15 -28.15
C ARG A 9 -8.11 0.00 -29.25
N GLU A 10 -7.07 0.83 -29.22
CA GLU A 10 -5.95 0.76 -30.18
C GLU A 10 -5.22 -0.58 -30.07
N ARG A 11 -4.93 -1.03 -28.84
CA ARG A 11 -4.29 -2.32 -28.57
C ARG A 11 -5.14 -3.49 -29.08
N ILE A 12 -6.43 -3.51 -28.73
CA ILE A 12 -7.36 -4.59 -29.18
C ILE A 12 -7.50 -4.60 -30.69
N SER A 13 -7.52 -3.44 -31.34
CA SER A 13 -7.59 -3.35 -32.81
C SER A 13 -6.33 -3.85 -33.50
N ALA A 14 -5.16 -3.69 -32.88
CA ALA A 14 -3.88 -4.09 -33.45
C ALA A 14 -3.51 -5.55 -33.15
N GLU A 15 -3.79 -6.02 -31.92
CA GLU A 15 -3.31 -7.30 -31.38
C GLU A 15 -4.42 -8.36 -31.25
N GLY A 16 -5.71 -7.95 -31.38
CA GLY A 16 -6.85 -8.80 -31.10
C GLY A 16 -7.30 -8.75 -29.64
N PRO A 17 -8.16 -9.69 -29.20
CA PRO A 17 -8.68 -9.73 -27.83
C PRO A 17 -7.57 -9.83 -26.80
N ILE A 18 -7.67 -9.04 -25.73
CA ILE A 18 -6.76 -9.08 -24.59
C ILE A 18 -7.36 -9.95 -23.45
N THR A 19 -6.50 -10.47 -22.57
CA THR A 19 -6.95 -11.21 -21.39
C THR A 19 -7.60 -10.28 -20.36
N VAL A 20 -8.46 -10.84 -19.49
CA VAL A 20 -9.03 -10.10 -18.35
C VAL A 20 -7.91 -9.59 -17.44
N GLU A 21 -6.85 -10.36 -17.23
CA GLU A 21 -5.66 -9.96 -16.46
C GLU A 21 -5.05 -8.67 -17.03
N ALA A 22 -4.73 -8.65 -18.34
CA ALA A 22 -4.15 -7.48 -18.99
C ALA A 22 -5.07 -6.25 -18.95
N PHE A 23 -6.39 -6.47 -19.06
CA PHE A 23 -7.38 -5.42 -18.92
C PHE A 23 -7.39 -4.84 -17.49
N MET A 24 -7.44 -5.72 -16.47
CA MET A 24 -7.45 -5.30 -15.06
C MET A 24 -6.14 -4.59 -14.68
N GLU A 25 -4.99 -5.09 -15.12
CA GLU A 25 -3.70 -4.45 -14.91
C GLU A 25 -3.68 -3.02 -15.45
N ALA A 26 -4.12 -2.82 -16.70
CA ALA A 26 -4.18 -1.50 -17.32
C ALA A 26 -5.17 -0.56 -16.58
N CYS A 27 -6.32 -1.08 -16.16
CA CYS A 27 -7.32 -0.31 -15.40
C CYS A 27 -6.79 0.10 -14.02
N ASN A 28 -6.19 -0.83 -13.28
CA ASN A 28 -5.63 -0.56 -11.96
C ASN A 28 -4.46 0.43 -12.05
N ALA A 29 -3.53 0.22 -12.99
CA ALA A 29 -2.41 1.12 -13.21
C ALA A 29 -2.88 2.56 -13.48
N TYR A 30 -3.84 2.73 -14.38
CA TYR A 30 -4.41 4.05 -14.71
C TYR A 30 -5.14 4.67 -13.50
N TYR A 31 -5.96 3.88 -12.79
CA TYR A 31 -6.75 4.35 -11.66
C TYR A 31 -5.87 4.88 -10.54
N TYR A 32 -4.91 4.09 -10.07
CA TYR A 32 -4.03 4.46 -8.97
C TYR A 32 -2.92 5.45 -9.33
N ALA A 33 -2.58 5.58 -10.63
CA ALA A 33 -1.62 6.60 -11.10
C ALA A 33 -2.24 7.98 -11.27
N THR A 34 -3.57 8.08 -11.43
CA THR A 34 -4.23 9.35 -11.76
C THR A 34 -4.93 10.02 -10.58
N ARG A 35 -5.13 9.31 -9.47
CA ARG A 35 -5.84 9.83 -8.29
C ARG A 35 -5.42 9.13 -7.00
N ASP A 36 -5.69 9.78 -5.86
CA ASP A 36 -5.70 9.17 -4.54
C ASP A 36 -7.15 8.73 -4.23
N PRO A 37 -7.45 7.41 -4.24
CA PRO A 37 -8.82 6.93 -4.09
C PRO A 37 -9.27 6.82 -2.63
N PHE A 38 -8.39 7.06 -1.66
CA PHE A 38 -8.65 6.83 -0.24
C PHE A 38 -9.15 8.07 0.49
N GLY A 39 -9.85 7.82 1.62
CA GLY A 39 -10.34 8.83 2.53
C GLY A 39 -11.71 9.41 2.15
N VAL A 40 -12.18 10.38 2.94
CA VAL A 40 -13.55 10.95 2.84
C VAL A 40 -13.86 11.58 1.48
N ALA A 41 -12.85 12.11 0.81
CA ALA A 41 -12.99 12.70 -0.53
C ALA A 41 -12.66 11.70 -1.67
N GLY A 42 -12.30 10.46 -1.34
CA GLY A 42 -11.97 9.40 -2.29
C GLY A 42 -13.13 8.42 -2.52
N ASP A 43 -12.84 7.38 -3.30
CA ASP A 43 -13.81 6.33 -3.62
C ASP A 43 -13.92 5.27 -2.49
N PHE A 44 -12.92 5.21 -1.60
CA PHE A 44 -12.82 4.21 -0.53
C PHE A 44 -12.46 4.82 0.82
N THR A 45 -13.12 4.33 1.88
CA THR A 45 -12.68 4.52 3.26
C THR A 45 -12.33 3.16 3.83
N THR A 46 -11.05 2.91 4.09
CA THR A 46 -10.56 1.64 4.62
C THR A 46 -10.44 1.68 6.14
N ALA A 47 -10.37 0.52 6.80
CA ALA A 47 -10.32 0.44 8.25
C ALA A 47 -9.19 1.27 8.89
N PRO A 48 -7.96 1.32 8.35
CA PRO A 48 -6.91 2.21 8.85
C PRO A 48 -7.26 3.70 8.76
N GLU A 49 -8.06 4.11 7.77
CA GLU A 49 -8.49 5.50 7.60
C GLU A 49 -9.63 5.89 8.56
N ILE A 50 -10.34 4.90 9.11
CA ILE A 50 -11.45 5.13 10.07
C ILE A 50 -10.91 5.32 11.48
N SER A 51 -9.93 4.52 11.89
CA SER A 51 -9.45 4.50 13.27
C SER A 51 -7.99 4.09 13.37
N GLN A 52 -7.19 4.92 14.01
CA GLN A 52 -5.82 4.63 14.43
C GLN A 52 -5.73 3.33 15.25
N MET A 53 -6.74 3.03 16.05
CA MET A 53 -6.81 1.81 16.87
C MET A 53 -6.68 0.56 16.01
N PHE A 54 -7.22 0.55 14.79
CA PHE A 54 -7.09 -0.59 13.88
C PHE A 54 -5.62 -0.90 13.58
N GLY A 55 -4.85 0.10 13.18
CA GLY A 55 -3.41 -0.05 12.90
C GLY A 55 -2.60 -0.42 14.13
N GLU A 56 -2.93 0.16 15.28
CA GLU A 56 -2.27 -0.17 16.55
C GLU A 56 -2.54 -1.61 17.00
N LEU A 57 -3.76 -2.12 16.82
CA LEU A 57 -4.09 -3.54 17.11
C LEU A 57 -3.35 -4.50 16.16
N VAL A 58 -3.25 -4.16 14.88
CA VAL A 58 -2.43 -4.92 13.93
C VAL A 58 -0.97 -4.91 14.38
N GLY A 59 -0.44 -3.74 14.74
CA GLY A 59 0.92 -3.60 15.27
C GLY A 59 1.17 -4.43 16.54
N ALA A 60 0.21 -4.46 17.47
CA ALA A 60 0.28 -5.27 18.68
C ALA A 60 0.29 -6.79 18.37
N CYS A 61 -0.55 -7.22 17.42
CA CYS A 61 -0.56 -8.61 16.97
C CYS A 61 0.80 -9.00 16.33
N LEU A 62 1.35 -8.15 15.47
CA LEU A 62 2.66 -8.38 14.86
C LEU A 62 3.79 -8.38 15.91
N ALA A 63 3.72 -7.50 16.92
CA ALA A 63 4.69 -7.47 18.02
C ALA A 63 4.66 -8.76 18.85
N ASP A 64 3.45 -9.31 19.13
CA ASP A 64 3.30 -10.61 19.81
C ASP A 64 3.90 -11.74 18.95
N CYS A 65 3.61 -11.77 17.65
CA CYS A 65 4.19 -12.74 16.72
C CYS A 65 5.73 -12.66 16.68
N TRP A 66 6.29 -11.45 16.57
CA TRP A 66 7.72 -11.22 16.59
C TRP A 66 8.37 -11.67 17.91
N SER A 67 7.74 -11.34 19.04
CA SER A 67 8.21 -11.77 20.37
C SER A 67 8.21 -13.28 20.50
N ARG A 68 7.15 -13.97 20.07
CA ARG A 68 7.04 -15.44 20.08
C ARG A 68 8.06 -16.11 19.16
N ALA A 69 8.49 -15.43 18.09
CA ALA A 69 9.55 -15.90 17.21
C ALA A 69 10.97 -15.71 17.79
N GLY A 70 11.09 -15.23 19.03
CA GLY A 70 12.36 -14.99 19.70
C GLY A 70 12.97 -13.62 19.45
N SER A 71 12.17 -12.66 18.98
CA SER A 71 12.56 -11.27 18.74
C SER A 71 13.80 -11.14 17.82
N PRO A 72 13.81 -11.75 16.63
CA PRO A 72 14.97 -11.68 15.73
C PRO A 72 15.31 -10.22 15.40
N ALA A 73 16.61 -9.87 15.52
CA ALA A 73 17.08 -8.50 15.36
C ALA A 73 17.06 -8.02 13.91
N ASP A 74 17.06 -8.95 12.96
CA ASP A 74 17.02 -8.73 11.51
C ASP A 74 15.59 -8.77 10.93
N ALA A 75 14.56 -8.82 11.78
CA ALA A 75 13.18 -8.80 11.36
C ALA A 75 12.87 -7.50 10.59
N VAL A 76 12.12 -7.61 9.51
CA VAL A 76 11.68 -6.48 8.70
C VAL A 76 10.17 -6.34 8.72
N TYR A 77 9.67 -5.11 8.62
CA TYR A 77 8.27 -4.84 8.33
C TYR A 77 8.12 -4.68 6.81
N ALA A 78 7.21 -5.44 6.22
CA ALA A 78 6.92 -5.30 4.79
C ALA A 78 5.40 -5.19 4.57
N GLU A 79 4.98 -4.22 3.75
CA GLU A 79 3.58 -4.01 3.40
C GLU A 79 3.41 -3.87 1.89
N LEU A 80 2.48 -4.64 1.33
CA LEU A 80 2.11 -4.63 -0.08
C LEU A 80 0.86 -3.76 -0.26
N GLY A 81 0.94 -2.74 -1.12
CA GLY A 81 -0.16 -1.82 -1.36
C GLY A 81 -0.55 -1.01 -0.11
N PRO A 82 0.37 -0.27 0.52
CA PRO A 82 0.14 0.39 1.81
C PRO A 82 -0.83 1.58 1.74
N GLY A 83 -1.45 1.84 0.59
CA GLY A 83 -2.35 2.96 0.39
C GLY A 83 -1.68 4.30 0.73
N ARG A 84 -2.23 5.05 1.69
CA ARG A 84 -1.62 6.29 2.19
C ARG A 84 -0.49 6.06 3.20
N GLY A 85 -0.24 4.81 3.61
CA GLY A 85 0.72 4.47 4.64
C GLY A 85 0.18 4.59 6.07
N THR A 86 -1.12 4.77 6.24
CA THR A 86 -1.78 4.95 7.55
C THR A 86 -1.61 3.70 8.41
N LEU A 87 -1.89 2.50 7.86
CA LEU A 87 -1.69 1.24 8.57
C LEU A 87 -0.23 1.06 9.01
N ALA A 88 0.72 1.24 8.07
CA ALA A 88 2.14 1.14 8.36
C ALA A 88 2.56 2.09 9.49
N SER A 89 2.14 3.35 9.41
CA SER A 89 2.46 4.37 10.42
C SER A 89 2.00 3.98 11.82
N ASP A 90 0.76 3.52 11.95
CA ASP A 90 0.16 3.16 13.23
C ASP A 90 0.72 1.84 13.78
N ALA A 91 0.88 0.82 12.93
CA ALA A 91 1.46 -0.46 13.31
C ALA A 91 2.93 -0.31 13.74
N LEU A 92 3.73 0.47 13.00
CA LEU A 92 5.13 0.72 13.31
C LEU A 92 5.33 1.46 14.62
N ARG A 93 4.39 2.33 15.02
CA ARG A 93 4.45 2.99 16.34
C ARG A 93 4.46 1.97 17.47
N VAL A 94 3.60 0.94 17.38
CA VAL A 94 3.53 -0.13 18.37
C VAL A 94 4.73 -1.07 18.27
N LEU A 95 5.10 -1.50 17.06
CA LEU A 95 6.23 -2.38 16.82
C LEU A 95 7.55 -1.80 17.35
N ARG A 96 7.80 -0.52 17.08
CA ARG A 96 9.00 0.19 17.57
C ARG A 96 9.00 0.34 19.08
N SER A 97 7.84 0.63 19.70
CA SER A 97 7.72 0.68 21.15
C SER A 97 7.96 -0.69 21.80
N SER A 98 7.73 -1.77 21.07
CA SER A 98 8.02 -3.15 21.49
C SER A 98 9.47 -3.58 21.23
N GLY A 99 10.28 -2.72 20.61
CA GLY A 99 11.71 -2.95 20.37
C GLY A 99 12.08 -3.40 18.95
N LEU A 100 11.15 -3.47 18.00
CA LEU A 100 11.47 -3.77 16.61
C LEU A 100 12.33 -2.63 16.02
N GLY A 101 13.59 -2.94 15.69
CA GLY A 101 14.55 -2.01 15.10
C GLY A 101 14.84 -2.25 13.62
N GLY A 102 14.15 -3.18 12.99
CA GLY A 102 14.39 -3.59 11.61
C GLY A 102 13.91 -2.56 10.57
N SER A 103 14.31 -2.80 9.32
CA SER A 103 13.94 -1.95 8.18
C SER A 103 12.47 -2.09 7.80
N VAL A 104 11.95 -1.04 7.16
CA VAL A 104 10.57 -0.95 6.68
C VAL A 104 10.56 -0.95 5.16
N HIS A 105 9.84 -1.87 4.55
CA HIS A 105 9.73 -2.04 3.11
C HIS A 105 8.29 -1.87 2.66
N LEU A 106 8.05 -0.97 1.71
CA LEU A 106 6.74 -0.69 1.15
C LEU A 106 6.75 -0.99 -0.35
N VAL A 107 5.82 -1.82 -0.80
CA VAL A 107 5.66 -2.15 -2.22
C VAL A 107 4.46 -1.39 -2.76
N GLU A 108 4.72 -0.39 -3.61
CA GLU A 108 3.70 0.51 -4.14
C GLU A 108 4.02 0.92 -5.58
N THR A 109 3.06 0.78 -6.46
CA THR A 109 3.18 1.15 -7.87
C THR A 109 2.69 2.56 -8.18
N SER A 110 1.80 3.12 -7.33
CA SER A 110 1.24 4.46 -7.52
C SER A 110 2.22 5.57 -7.10
N PRO A 111 2.64 6.45 -8.03
CA PRO A 111 3.51 7.57 -7.68
C PRO A 111 2.83 8.58 -6.74
N ILE A 112 1.51 8.71 -6.83
CA ILE A 112 0.71 9.61 -5.96
C ILE A 112 0.72 9.09 -4.53
N LEU A 113 0.46 7.79 -4.34
CA LEU A 113 0.45 7.18 -3.02
C LEU A 113 1.84 7.13 -2.39
N ARG A 114 2.90 6.90 -3.17
CA ARG A 114 4.29 6.98 -2.67
C ARG A 114 4.62 8.34 -2.03
N VAL A 115 4.10 9.43 -2.55
CA VAL A 115 4.29 10.76 -1.94
C VAL A 115 3.64 10.83 -0.55
N ARG A 116 2.43 10.29 -0.41
CA ARG A 116 1.73 10.22 0.89
C ARG A 116 2.48 9.34 1.88
N GLN A 117 2.91 8.18 1.43
CA GLN A 117 3.66 7.21 2.24
C GLN A 117 4.97 7.78 2.78
N LYS A 118 5.70 8.57 1.98
CA LYS A 118 6.95 9.22 2.44
C LYS A 118 6.72 10.20 3.60
N THR A 119 5.55 10.76 3.70
CA THR A 119 5.17 11.60 4.85
C THR A 119 4.78 10.75 6.05
N ALA A 120 4.04 9.65 5.85
CA ALA A 120 3.55 8.79 6.92
C ALA A 120 4.65 7.88 7.49
N VAL A 121 5.59 7.43 6.65
CA VAL A 121 6.66 6.47 6.97
C VAL A 121 7.98 6.99 6.38
N PRO A 122 8.60 8.03 6.96
CA PRO A 122 9.74 8.72 6.33
C PRO A 122 11.01 7.86 6.20
N ASP A 123 11.15 6.80 6.98
CA ASP A 123 12.26 5.84 6.95
C ASP A 123 11.98 4.58 6.12
N GLY A 124 10.90 4.56 5.37
CA GLY A 124 10.55 3.45 4.49
C GLY A 124 11.47 3.31 3.28
N VAL A 125 11.61 2.08 2.80
CA VAL A 125 12.25 1.72 1.52
C VAL A 125 11.15 1.28 0.56
N TRP A 126 11.09 1.91 -0.62
CA TRP A 126 10.03 1.63 -1.62
C TRP A 126 10.53 0.74 -2.75
N HIS A 127 9.68 -0.19 -3.15
CA HIS A 127 9.89 -1.12 -4.25
C HIS A 127 8.82 -0.98 -5.32
#